data_81b0501ad53bcffb7a8c2f29277e8663
#
_entry.id   81b0501ad53bcffb7a8c2f29277e8663
#
_cell.length_a   1.000
_cell.length_b   1.000
_cell.length_c   1.000
_cell.angle_alpha   90.00
_cell.angle_beta   90.00
_cell.angle_gamma   90.00
#
_symmetry.space_group_name_H-M   'P 1'
#
loop_
_entity.id
_entity.type
_entity.pdbx_description
1 polymer ?
#
loop_
_entity_poly.entity_id
_entity_poly.type
_entity_poly.pdbx_seq_one_letter_code
_entity_poly.pdbx_strand_id
1 'polypeptide(L)'
;MRKVVFAIAVLVFLSTTADAQDLTWRKDVQPIVQAHCSACHGPNAPVYEEWNLDREKWTKQNVGPRLDTHALFMRHVVWPATGSVMRRLDDGKDTPGGKPGNMYDFLGGTDPERAKNLQTIKAWLGDGAWNLNRWETRGNVPGITKQQLDKIKAKY
;
A
#
# COMPACT_ATOMS: atom_id res chain seq x y z
N MET A 1 -60.49 -31.37 14.87
CA MET A 1 -59.65 -30.82 13.80
C MET A 1 -58.84 -29.65 14.36
N ARG A 2 -57.55 -29.86 14.68
CA ARG A 2 -56.66 -28.81 15.24
C ARG A 2 -55.96 -28.11 14.07
N LYS A 3 -56.19 -26.82 13.87
CA LYS A 3 -55.51 -25.99 12.88
C LYS A 3 -54.15 -25.56 13.45
N VAL A 4 -53.07 -26.05 12.86
CA VAL A 4 -51.71 -25.62 13.18
C VAL A 4 -51.41 -24.39 12.30
N VAL A 5 -51.17 -23.26 12.93
CA VAL A 5 -50.77 -22.01 12.25
C VAL A 5 -49.25 -21.96 12.31
N PHE A 6 -48.60 -22.10 11.15
CA PHE A 6 -47.16 -21.88 11.01
C PHE A 6 -46.88 -20.39 10.88
N ALA A 7 -46.24 -19.82 11.88
CA ALA A 7 -45.71 -18.45 11.78
C ALA A 7 -44.37 -18.50 11.08
N ILE A 8 -44.27 -17.93 9.88
CA ILE A 8 -43.01 -17.77 9.15
C ILE A 8 -42.34 -16.51 9.67
N ALA A 9 -41.27 -16.65 10.42
CA ALA A 9 -40.41 -15.55 10.83
C ALA A 9 -39.52 -15.14 9.64
N VAL A 10 -39.79 -13.98 9.05
CA VAL A 10 -38.92 -13.38 8.02
C VAL A 10 -37.74 -12.72 8.71
N LEU A 11 -36.57 -13.35 8.65
CA LEU A 11 -35.31 -12.73 9.06
C LEU A 11 -34.88 -11.71 7.98
N VAL A 12 -35.09 -10.43 8.29
CA VAL A 12 -34.52 -9.34 7.48
C VAL A 12 -33.04 -9.22 7.80
N PHE A 13 -32.19 -9.72 6.92
CA PHE A 13 -30.75 -9.43 6.96
C PHE A 13 -30.54 -7.97 6.56
N LEU A 14 -30.32 -7.11 7.55
CA LEU A 14 -29.77 -5.77 7.32
C LEU A 14 -28.32 -5.93 6.84
N SER A 15 -28.13 -5.92 5.52
CA SER A 15 -26.79 -5.80 4.92
C SER A 15 -26.29 -4.39 5.25
N THR A 16 -25.46 -4.26 6.28
CA THR A 16 -24.65 -3.05 6.47
C THR A 16 -23.67 -2.99 5.29
N THR A 17 -23.97 -2.17 4.30
CA THR A 17 -22.97 -1.71 3.34
C THR A 17 -21.90 -1.01 4.17
N ALA A 18 -20.75 -1.66 4.36
CA ALA A 18 -19.57 -0.97 4.87
C ALA A 18 -19.33 0.17 3.87
N ASP A 19 -19.59 1.41 4.29
CA ASP A 19 -19.14 2.59 3.55
C ASP A 19 -17.66 2.39 3.25
N ALA A 20 -17.32 2.32 1.97
CA ALA A 20 -15.94 2.29 1.54
C ALA A 20 -15.31 3.59 2.06
N GLN A 21 -14.62 3.49 3.19
CA GLN A 21 -14.05 4.63 3.90
C GLN A 21 -13.21 5.41 2.89
N ASP A 22 -13.54 6.68 2.71
CA ASP A 22 -12.90 7.56 1.73
C ASP A 22 -11.51 7.96 2.25
N LEU A 23 -10.57 6.99 2.16
CA LEU A 23 -9.22 7.12 2.68
C LEU A 23 -8.45 8.18 1.90
N THR A 24 -7.71 9.01 2.62
CA THR A 24 -6.90 10.07 2.05
C THR A 24 -5.45 9.97 2.49
N TRP A 25 -4.55 10.54 1.70
CA TRP A 25 -3.15 10.65 2.08
C TRP A 25 -2.99 11.32 3.45
N ARG A 26 -3.58 12.51 3.61
CA ARG A 26 -3.36 13.34 4.81
C ARG A 26 -3.85 12.70 6.10
N LYS A 27 -5.01 12.04 6.08
CA LYS A 27 -5.63 11.50 7.29
C LYS A 27 -5.16 10.09 7.62
N ASP A 28 -4.92 9.29 6.59
CA ASP A 28 -4.81 7.84 6.77
C ASP A 28 -3.42 7.30 6.46
N VAL A 29 -2.76 7.77 5.40
CA VAL A 29 -1.47 7.23 4.95
C VAL A 29 -0.29 8.03 5.46
N GLN A 30 -0.34 9.35 5.42
CA GLN A 30 0.75 10.21 5.88
C GLN A 30 1.14 9.94 7.33
N PRO A 31 0.22 9.74 8.30
CA PRO A 31 0.58 9.37 9.66
C PRO A 31 1.36 8.05 9.75
N ILE A 32 0.99 7.04 8.94
CA ILE A 32 1.72 5.77 8.86
C ILE A 32 3.15 6.02 8.35
N VAL A 33 3.29 6.78 7.27
CA VAL A 33 4.60 7.10 6.69
C VAL A 33 5.46 7.90 7.68
N GLN A 34 4.88 8.86 8.38
CA GLN A 34 5.58 9.63 9.40
C GLN A 34 6.06 8.78 10.56
N ALA A 35 5.21 7.90 11.08
CA ALA A 35 5.54 7.07 12.24
C ALA A 35 6.55 5.96 11.92
N HIS A 36 6.46 5.35 10.74
CA HIS A 36 7.15 4.10 10.45
C HIS A 36 8.21 4.18 9.34
N CYS A 37 8.20 5.24 8.52
CA CYS A 37 9.10 5.33 7.37
C CYS A 37 10.07 6.50 7.46
N SER A 38 9.77 7.55 8.23
CA SER A 38 10.50 8.82 8.21
C SER A 38 11.93 8.73 8.69
N ALA A 39 12.28 7.72 9.49
CA ALA A 39 13.66 7.53 9.95
C ALA A 39 14.66 7.36 8.79
N CYS A 40 14.22 6.65 7.72
CA CYS A 40 15.05 6.38 6.55
C CYS A 40 14.56 7.06 5.27
N HIS A 41 13.29 7.50 5.24
CA HIS A 41 12.62 8.05 4.06
C HIS A 41 12.00 9.44 4.31
N GLY A 42 12.42 10.12 5.35
CA GLY A 42 11.89 11.41 5.79
C GLY A 42 12.46 12.62 5.01
N PRO A 43 12.21 13.85 5.51
CA PRO A 43 12.55 15.08 4.79
C PRO A 43 14.05 15.30 4.55
N ASN A 44 14.91 14.66 5.35
CA ASN A 44 16.36 14.72 5.20
C ASN A 44 16.93 13.65 4.24
N ALA A 45 16.09 12.72 3.76
CA ALA A 45 16.50 11.74 2.78
C ALA A 45 16.58 12.36 1.37
N PRO A 46 17.45 11.84 0.48
CA PRO A 46 17.55 12.32 -0.90
C PRO A 46 16.28 12.00 -1.69
N VAL A 47 15.94 12.81 -2.66
CA VAL A 47 14.91 12.45 -3.64
C VAL A 47 15.36 11.24 -4.46
N TYR A 48 14.41 10.58 -5.12
CA TYR A 48 14.70 9.32 -5.84
C TYR A 48 15.84 9.44 -6.85
N GLU A 49 15.90 10.54 -7.59
CA GLU A 49 16.93 10.78 -8.61
C GLU A 49 18.32 10.85 -7.97
N GLU A 50 18.47 11.61 -6.92
CA GLU A 50 19.73 11.74 -6.18
C GLU A 50 20.11 10.38 -5.53
N TRP A 51 19.16 9.72 -4.89
CA TRP A 51 19.37 8.40 -4.30
C TRP A 51 19.82 7.37 -5.35
N ASN A 52 19.26 7.46 -6.55
CA ASN A 52 19.56 6.54 -7.64
C ASN A 52 20.95 6.72 -8.26
N LEU A 53 21.54 7.92 -8.14
CA LEU A 53 22.91 8.18 -8.61
C LEU A 53 23.96 7.44 -7.79
N ASP A 54 23.74 7.27 -6.50
CA ASP A 54 24.69 6.57 -5.60
C ASP A 54 23.94 5.76 -4.54
N ARG A 55 23.29 4.70 -5.01
CA ARG A 55 22.51 3.79 -4.13
C ARG A 55 23.37 3.14 -3.05
N GLU A 56 24.62 2.82 -3.37
CA GLU A 56 25.50 2.14 -2.43
C GLU A 56 25.82 3.02 -1.23
N LYS A 57 26.17 4.28 -1.46
CA LYS A 57 26.37 5.30 -0.40
C LYS A 57 25.17 5.37 0.54
N TRP A 58 23.98 5.58 -0.02
CA TRP A 58 22.79 5.77 0.79
C TRP A 58 22.36 4.51 1.52
N THR A 59 22.49 3.35 0.88
CA THR A 59 22.15 2.06 1.51
C THR A 59 23.08 1.74 2.69
N LYS A 60 24.37 2.06 2.59
CA LYS A 60 25.34 1.90 3.70
C LYS A 60 24.98 2.77 4.91
N GLN A 61 24.29 3.89 4.68
CA GLN A 61 23.83 4.81 5.72
C GLN A 61 22.41 4.45 6.23
N ASN A 62 21.80 3.38 5.74
CA ASN A 62 20.39 3.02 5.99
C ASN A 62 19.42 4.12 5.56
N VAL A 63 19.75 4.89 4.51
CA VAL A 63 18.90 5.95 3.97
C VAL A 63 18.30 5.48 2.65
N GLY A 64 16.97 5.52 2.57
CA GLY A 64 16.20 5.29 1.35
C GLY A 64 15.84 6.58 0.62
N PRO A 65 15.18 6.50 -0.53
CA PRO A 65 14.65 7.69 -1.20
C PRO A 65 13.51 8.31 -0.38
N ARG A 66 13.39 9.62 -0.43
CA ARG A 66 12.39 10.39 0.30
C ARG A 66 10.96 10.01 -0.11
N LEU A 67 10.08 9.78 0.87
CA LEU A 67 8.69 9.33 0.68
C LEU A 67 7.66 10.14 1.50
N ASP A 68 8.07 11.16 2.23
CA ASP A 68 7.28 11.88 3.24
C ASP A 68 6.16 12.78 2.68
N THR A 69 6.07 12.92 1.36
CA THR A 69 4.99 13.65 0.70
C THR A 69 4.21 12.75 -0.25
N HIS A 70 2.94 13.08 -0.50
CA HIS A 70 2.10 12.36 -1.46
C HIS A 70 2.79 12.19 -2.83
N ALA A 71 3.30 13.27 -3.39
CA ALA A 71 3.95 13.24 -4.70
C ALA A 71 5.18 12.32 -4.72
N LEU A 72 6.02 12.38 -3.69
CA LEU A 72 7.22 11.54 -3.60
C LEU A 72 6.86 10.08 -3.36
N PHE A 73 5.84 9.79 -2.55
CA PHE A 73 5.33 8.43 -2.37
C PHE A 73 4.79 7.85 -3.69
N MET A 74 4.01 8.65 -4.44
CA MET A 74 3.44 8.22 -5.73
C MET A 74 4.49 7.92 -6.80
N ARG A 75 5.71 8.48 -6.71
CA ARG A 75 6.83 8.11 -7.60
C ARG A 75 7.21 6.63 -7.48
N HIS A 76 6.93 6.02 -6.34
CA HIS A 76 7.17 4.61 -6.06
C HIS A 76 5.95 3.72 -6.29
N VAL A 77 4.82 4.32 -6.65
CA VAL A 77 3.60 3.64 -7.08
C VAL A 77 3.55 3.57 -8.60
N VAL A 78 3.64 4.72 -9.27
CA VAL A 78 3.37 4.83 -10.71
C VAL A 78 4.63 4.98 -11.56
N TRP A 79 5.51 5.93 -11.27
CA TRP A 79 6.73 6.20 -12.03
C TRP A 79 7.64 7.16 -11.23
N PRO A 80 8.97 7.07 -11.28
CA PRO A 80 9.77 6.18 -12.14
C PRO A 80 10.02 4.78 -11.54
N ALA A 81 9.72 4.56 -10.27
CA ALA A 81 9.95 3.28 -9.60
C ALA A 81 8.65 2.46 -9.47
N THR A 82 7.94 2.30 -10.59
CA THR A 82 6.61 1.66 -10.67
C THR A 82 6.52 0.37 -9.85
N GLY A 83 5.53 0.31 -8.96
CA GLY A 83 5.23 -0.85 -8.12
C GLY A 83 6.24 -1.10 -6.99
N SER A 84 7.19 -0.20 -6.73
CA SER A 84 8.18 -0.45 -5.68
C SER A 84 7.59 -0.39 -4.27
N VAL A 85 6.58 0.45 -4.01
CA VAL A 85 5.84 0.44 -2.74
C VAL A 85 5.21 -0.92 -2.52
N MET A 86 4.48 -1.44 -3.50
CA MET A 86 3.81 -2.73 -3.42
C MET A 86 4.79 -3.87 -3.16
N ARG A 87 5.88 -3.93 -3.93
CA ARG A 87 6.92 -4.96 -3.72
C ARG A 87 7.58 -4.90 -2.35
N ARG A 88 7.75 -3.70 -1.80
CA ARG A 88 8.46 -3.50 -0.54
C ARG A 88 7.59 -3.71 0.67
N LEU A 89 6.29 -3.40 0.58
CA LEU A 89 5.34 -3.48 1.69
C LEU A 89 4.49 -4.75 1.68
N ASP A 90 4.57 -5.58 0.62
CA ASP A 90 3.80 -6.81 0.52
C ASP A 90 4.05 -7.75 1.70
N ASP A 91 2.99 -8.37 2.24
CA ASP A 91 3.06 -9.33 3.35
C ASP A 91 3.41 -10.77 2.89
N GLY A 92 3.72 -10.92 1.62
CA GLY A 92 4.04 -12.20 0.99
C GLY A 92 2.84 -12.89 0.33
N LYS A 93 1.60 -12.48 0.61
CA LYS A 93 0.40 -13.13 0.04
C LYS A 93 0.25 -12.87 -1.45
N ASP A 94 0.65 -11.69 -1.92
CA ASP A 94 0.57 -11.28 -3.31
C ASP A 94 1.91 -11.48 -4.05
N THR A 95 2.88 -12.12 -3.41
CA THR A 95 4.24 -12.31 -3.94
C THR A 95 4.50 -13.77 -4.31
N PRO A 96 5.05 -14.05 -5.50
CA PRO A 96 5.51 -15.39 -5.84
C PRO A 96 6.49 -15.93 -4.78
N GLY A 97 6.22 -17.14 -4.27
CA GLY A 97 7.01 -17.76 -3.21
C GLY A 97 6.68 -17.32 -1.79
N GLY A 98 5.68 -16.47 -1.59
CA GLY A 98 5.12 -16.15 -0.26
C GLY A 98 6.06 -15.34 0.65
N LYS A 99 7.14 -14.75 0.13
CA LYS A 99 8.10 -13.98 0.93
C LYS A 99 7.67 -12.52 1.05
N PRO A 100 7.56 -11.98 2.27
CA PRO A 100 7.26 -10.56 2.48
C PRO A 100 8.31 -9.62 1.84
N GLY A 101 7.87 -8.44 1.49
CA GLY A 101 8.74 -7.34 1.07
C GLY A 101 9.62 -6.86 2.23
N ASN A 102 10.81 -6.38 1.91
CA ASN A 102 11.82 -6.04 2.92
C ASN A 102 11.49 -4.78 3.76
N MET A 103 10.38 -4.10 3.48
CA MET A 103 9.89 -2.98 4.28
C MET A 103 8.60 -3.33 5.05
N TYR A 104 8.08 -4.55 4.89
CA TYR A 104 6.87 -4.99 5.59
C TYR A 104 7.02 -4.92 7.12
N ASP A 105 8.14 -5.37 7.64
CA ASP A 105 8.40 -5.40 9.08
C ASP A 105 8.43 -4.01 9.73
N PHE A 106 8.67 -2.96 8.93
CA PHE A 106 8.67 -1.58 9.39
C PHE A 106 7.27 -0.93 9.42
N LEU A 107 6.22 -1.62 8.98
CA LEU A 107 4.85 -1.07 9.01
C LEU A 107 4.23 -1.05 10.42
N GLY A 108 4.90 -1.57 11.43
CA GLY A 108 4.43 -1.54 12.82
C GLY A 108 5.26 -2.43 13.73
N GLY A 109 5.11 -2.24 15.04
CA GLY A 109 5.80 -3.01 16.08
C GLY A 109 5.23 -4.41 16.30
N THR A 110 4.00 -4.67 15.84
CA THR A 110 3.29 -5.95 16.00
C THR A 110 2.68 -6.41 14.69
N ASP A 111 2.42 -7.73 14.55
CA ASP A 111 1.78 -8.29 13.35
C ASP A 111 0.39 -7.67 13.08
N PRO A 112 -0.50 -7.50 14.05
CA PRO A 112 -1.78 -6.84 13.82
C PRO A 112 -1.64 -5.39 13.33
N GLU A 113 -0.68 -4.64 13.86
CA GLU A 113 -0.40 -3.26 13.44
C GLU A 113 0.12 -3.22 12.01
N ARG A 114 1.08 -4.07 11.67
CA ARG A 114 1.60 -4.20 10.29
C ARG A 114 0.50 -4.53 9.29
N ALA A 115 -0.33 -5.52 9.62
CA ALA A 115 -1.45 -5.92 8.78
C ALA A 115 -2.47 -4.79 8.58
N LYS A 116 -2.81 -4.05 9.66
CA LYS A 116 -3.71 -2.90 9.61
C LYS A 116 -3.15 -1.78 8.72
N ASN A 117 -1.89 -1.41 8.93
CA ASN A 117 -1.24 -0.33 8.18
C ASN A 117 -1.08 -0.70 6.70
N LEU A 118 -0.71 -1.95 6.39
CA LEU A 118 -0.70 -2.46 5.02
C LEU A 118 -2.09 -2.36 4.39
N GLN A 119 -3.13 -2.83 5.07
CA GLN A 119 -4.50 -2.80 4.57
C GLN A 119 -4.98 -1.37 4.30
N THR A 120 -4.64 -0.41 5.17
CA THR A 120 -4.94 1.01 4.96
C THR A 120 -4.29 1.53 3.68
N ILE A 121 -3.01 1.25 3.47
CA ILE A 121 -2.27 1.67 2.26
C ILE A 121 -2.86 1.00 1.00
N LYS A 122 -3.16 -0.32 1.05
CA LYS A 122 -3.79 -1.05 -0.07
C LYS A 122 -5.15 -0.44 -0.43
N ALA A 123 -6.01 -0.22 0.55
CA ALA A 123 -7.35 0.34 0.34
C ALA A 123 -7.30 1.77 -0.22
N TRP A 124 -6.37 2.60 0.27
CA TRP A 124 -6.14 3.94 -0.25
C TRP A 124 -5.62 3.95 -1.68
N LEU A 125 -4.65 3.11 -2.02
CA LEU A 125 -4.11 2.98 -3.39
C LEU A 125 -5.15 2.41 -4.34
N GLY A 126 -6.00 1.50 -3.87
CA GLY A 126 -6.92 0.71 -4.67
C GLY A 126 -6.26 -0.50 -5.34
N ASP A 127 -7.09 -1.48 -5.72
CA ASP A 127 -6.64 -2.77 -6.28
C ASP A 127 -5.80 -2.60 -7.55
N GLY A 128 -6.11 -1.59 -8.36
CA GLY A 128 -5.36 -1.28 -9.57
C GLY A 128 -3.89 -0.96 -9.32
N ALA A 129 -3.57 -0.33 -8.18
CA ALA A 129 -2.20 -0.03 -7.82
C ALA A 129 -1.46 -1.27 -7.32
N TRP A 130 -2.11 -2.11 -6.50
CA TRP A 130 -1.45 -3.32 -5.99
C TRP A 130 -1.12 -4.32 -7.09
N ASN A 131 -1.90 -4.36 -8.17
CA ASN A 131 -1.61 -5.12 -9.37
C ASN A 131 -0.36 -4.63 -10.14
N LEU A 132 0.23 -3.49 -9.74
CA LEU A 132 1.53 -3.02 -10.26
C LEU A 132 2.71 -3.64 -9.51
N ASN A 133 2.51 -4.59 -8.62
CA ASN A 133 3.59 -5.35 -8.01
C ASN A 133 4.40 -6.07 -9.11
N ARG A 134 5.69 -5.70 -9.24
CA ARG A 134 6.56 -6.12 -10.35
C ARG A 134 7.67 -7.06 -9.88
N TRP A 135 7.41 -7.95 -8.96
CA TRP A 135 8.40 -8.88 -8.42
C TRP A 135 9.13 -9.68 -9.51
N GLU A 136 8.37 -10.19 -10.48
CA GLU A 136 8.91 -11.00 -11.57
C GLU A 136 9.67 -10.19 -12.62
N THR A 137 9.45 -8.88 -12.65
CA THR A 137 10.06 -7.96 -13.63
C THR A 137 11.07 -7.01 -13.01
N ARG A 138 11.62 -7.38 -11.86
CA ARG A 138 12.63 -6.56 -11.17
C ARG A 138 13.79 -6.22 -12.09
N GLY A 139 14.10 -4.93 -12.21
CA GLY A 139 15.15 -4.41 -13.07
C GLY A 139 14.74 -4.14 -14.52
N ASN A 140 13.60 -4.68 -14.98
CA ASN A 140 13.04 -4.40 -16.30
C ASN A 140 11.53 -4.17 -16.18
N VAL A 141 11.13 -3.11 -15.46
CA VAL A 141 9.74 -2.78 -15.19
C VAL A 141 9.18 -1.99 -16.36
N PRO A 142 8.18 -2.50 -17.10
CA PRO A 142 7.52 -1.73 -18.16
C PRO A 142 6.82 -0.50 -17.58
N GLY A 143 6.62 0.52 -18.41
CA GLY A 143 5.86 1.71 -18.05
C GLY A 143 4.43 1.36 -17.63
N ILE A 144 3.82 2.23 -16.84
CA ILE A 144 2.41 2.14 -16.49
C ILE A 144 1.56 2.58 -17.69
N THR A 145 0.52 1.80 -18.01
CA THR A 145 -0.45 2.17 -19.05
C THR A 145 -1.49 3.14 -18.47
N LYS A 146 -2.17 3.90 -19.36
CA LYS A 146 -3.30 4.74 -18.94
C LYS A 146 -4.38 3.94 -18.23
N GLN A 147 -4.71 2.74 -18.71
CA GLN A 147 -5.71 1.87 -18.11
C GLN A 147 -5.34 1.43 -16.68
N GLN A 148 -4.05 1.21 -16.41
CA GLN A 148 -3.56 0.91 -15.07
C GLN A 148 -3.62 2.16 -14.19
N LEU A 149 -3.20 3.31 -14.71
CA LEU A 149 -3.24 4.58 -13.99
C LEU A 149 -4.65 4.97 -13.56
N ASP A 150 -5.64 4.80 -14.44
CA ASP A 150 -7.05 5.13 -14.19
C ASP A 150 -7.69 4.29 -13.05
N LYS A 151 -7.08 3.17 -12.66
CA LYS A 151 -7.54 2.31 -11.57
C LYS A 151 -6.97 2.72 -10.19
N ILE A 152 -6.00 3.60 -10.16
CA ILE A 152 -5.36 4.05 -8.91
C ILE A 152 -6.23 5.12 -8.29
N LYS A 153 -6.61 4.94 -7.02
CA LYS A 153 -7.44 5.89 -6.27
C LYS A 153 -6.60 6.99 -5.64
N ALA A 154 -5.69 6.63 -4.76
CA ALA A 154 -4.65 7.45 -4.12
C ALA A 154 -5.07 8.91 -3.82
N LYS A 155 -6.23 9.11 -3.19
CA LYS A 155 -6.79 10.43 -2.89
C LYS A 155 -5.88 11.20 -1.92
N TYR A 156 -5.72 12.52 -2.16
CA TYR A 156 -4.89 13.40 -1.35
C TYR A 156 -5.49 13.81 -0.01
#